data_3b6950f1b0b517d5acafb2e7be589f9a
#
_entry.id   3b6950f1b0b517d5acafb2e7be589f9a
#
_cell.length_a   1.000
_cell.length_b   1.000
_cell.length_c   1.000
_cell.angle_alpha   90.00
_cell.angle_beta   90.00
_cell.angle_gamma   90.00
#
_symmetry.space_group_name_H-M   'P 1'
#
loop_
_entity.id
_entity.type
_entity.pdbx_description
1 polymer ?
#
loop_
_entity_poly.entity_id
_entity_poly.type
_entity_poly.pdbx_seq_one_letter_code
_entity_poly.pdbx_strand_id
1 'polypeptide(L)'
;MKRKVAAITAAVVLPASVAAGVGAAAWARHNGSDLPQISAFSNGHSTRVGPYFYCKVLDLTDCQNAGTQGELAVDERNAIQLSVPSPIGASPWRLMLVYDDPADTTTQVFRPDTRLAVTIPTVDPQRGRLQGFVVQLMTLGVDEKGE
;
A
#
# COMPACT_ATOMS: atom_id res chain seq x y z
N MET A 1 -4.38 24.28 -49.98
CA MET A 1 -5.16 24.70 -48.79
C MET A 1 -5.37 23.56 -47.76
N LYS A 2 -5.75 22.38 -48.18
CA LYS A 2 -6.00 21.24 -47.27
C LYS A 2 -4.77 20.83 -46.44
N ARG A 3 -3.54 20.88 -46.97
CA ARG A 3 -2.31 20.51 -46.26
C ARG A 3 -1.90 21.49 -45.18
N LYS A 4 -2.18 22.78 -45.36
CA LYS A 4 -1.84 23.81 -44.35
C LYS A 4 -2.79 23.78 -43.15
N VAL A 5 -4.06 23.43 -43.37
CA VAL A 5 -5.04 23.29 -42.30
C VAL A 5 -4.72 22.05 -41.43
N ALA A 6 -4.33 20.93 -42.07
CA ALA A 6 -3.95 19.72 -41.34
C ALA A 6 -2.69 19.92 -40.46
N ALA A 7 -1.69 20.69 -40.96
CA ALA A 7 -0.49 20.98 -40.19
C ALA A 7 -0.76 21.91 -38.98
N ILE A 8 -1.66 22.86 -39.13
CA ILE A 8 -2.06 23.76 -38.02
C ILE A 8 -2.86 22.98 -36.98
N THR A 9 -3.73 22.08 -37.38
CA THR A 9 -4.52 21.25 -36.46
C THR A 9 -3.63 20.29 -35.65
N ALA A 10 -2.64 19.68 -36.30
CA ALA A 10 -1.68 18.81 -35.62
C ALA A 10 -0.82 19.57 -34.60
N ALA A 11 -0.40 20.80 -34.94
CA ALA A 11 0.41 21.63 -34.05
C ALA A 11 -0.38 22.14 -32.83
N VAL A 12 -1.68 22.26 -32.89
CA VAL A 12 -2.54 22.65 -31.76
C VAL A 12 -2.85 21.48 -30.82
N VAL A 13 -3.02 20.27 -31.35
CA VAL A 13 -3.35 19.07 -30.58
C VAL A 13 -2.17 18.62 -29.70
N LEU A 14 -0.94 18.65 -30.20
CA LEU A 14 0.26 18.24 -29.45
C LEU A 14 0.49 19.03 -28.16
N PRO A 15 0.44 20.39 -28.16
CA PRO A 15 0.61 21.16 -26.94
C PRO A 15 -0.51 20.92 -25.90
N ALA A 16 -1.74 20.75 -26.36
CA ALA A 16 -2.86 20.47 -25.48
C ALA A 16 -2.76 19.11 -24.80
N SER A 17 -2.28 18.09 -25.52
CA SER A 17 -2.06 16.75 -24.96
C SER A 17 -0.94 16.72 -23.90
N VAL A 18 0.14 17.44 -24.13
CA VAL A 18 1.24 17.56 -23.16
C VAL A 18 0.79 18.34 -21.91
N ALA A 19 0.07 19.42 -22.07
CA ALA A 19 -0.46 20.21 -20.96
C ALA A 19 -1.44 19.39 -20.10
N ALA A 20 -2.33 18.61 -20.71
CA ALA A 20 -3.26 17.73 -20.01
C ALA A 20 -2.51 16.61 -19.23
N GLY A 21 -1.48 16.01 -19.82
CA GLY A 21 -0.67 14.99 -19.16
C GLY A 21 0.08 15.52 -17.93
N VAL A 22 0.69 16.69 -18.04
CA VAL A 22 1.39 17.34 -16.91
C VAL A 22 0.41 17.76 -15.80
N GLY A 23 -0.75 18.31 -16.17
CA GLY A 23 -1.78 18.69 -15.20
C GLY A 23 -2.34 17.51 -14.43
N ALA A 24 -2.58 16.37 -15.08
CA ALA A 24 -3.05 15.15 -14.44
C ALA A 24 -2.01 14.56 -13.47
N ALA A 25 -0.73 14.55 -13.84
CA ALA A 25 0.35 14.09 -12.98
C ALA A 25 0.55 15.00 -11.76
N ALA A 26 0.49 16.31 -11.93
CA ALA A 26 0.56 17.28 -10.82
C ALA A 26 -0.62 17.15 -9.88
N TRP A 27 -1.83 16.97 -10.41
CA TRP A 27 -3.04 16.75 -9.62
C TRP A 27 -2.96 15.47 -8.80
N ALA A 28 -2.54 14.36 -9.39
CA ALA A 28 -2.37 13.08 -8.71
C ALA A 28 -1.34 13.16 -7.57
N ARG A 29 -0.25 13.92 -7.74
CA ARG A 29 0.74 14.16 -6.69
C ARG A 29 0.21 15.04 -5.57
N HIS A 30 -0.59 16.05 -5.88
CA HIS A 30 -1.10 17.00 -4.90
C HIS A 30 -2.24 16.41 -4.06
N ASN A 31 -3.07 15.53 -4.65
CA ASN A 31 -4.17 14.84 -3.96
C ASN A 31 -3.79 13.43 -3.48
N GLY A 32 -2.60 12.97 -3.79
CA GLY A 32 -2.05 11.74 -3.25
C GLY A 32 -1.79 11.88 -1.75
N SER A 33 -2.13 10.87 -0.98
CA SER A 33 -1.70 10.79 0.41
C SER A 33 -0.18 10.74 0.46
N ASP A 34 0.46 11.66 1.18
CA ASP A 34 1.90 11.61 1.44
C ASP A 34 2.29 10.46 2.39
N LEU A 35 1.28 9.78 2.94
CA LEU A 35 1.46 8.67 3.84
C LEU A 35 1.82 7.39 3.07
N PRO A 36 2.67 6.52 3.64
CA PRO A 36 3.06 5.28 2.99
C PRO A 36 1.86 4.38 2.75
N GLN A 37 1.80 3.78 1.57
CA GLN A 37 0.74 2.86 1.16
C GLN A 37 1.32 1.48 0.88
N ILE A 38 0.65 0.45 1.34
CA ILE A 38 0.92 -0.93 0.92
C ILE A 38 0.14 -1.24 -0.35
N SER A 39 0.64 -2.16 -1.15
CA SER A 39 -0.08 -2.70 -2.30
C SER A 39 -0.22 -4.21 -2.19
N ALA A 40 -1.35 -4.72 -2.61
CA ALA A 40 -1.63 -6.14 -2.66
C ALA A 40 -2.19 -6.52 -4.03
N PHE A 41 -1.76 -7.66 -4.55
CA PHE A 41 -2.18 -8.18 -5.84
C PHE A 41 -2.52 -9.67 -5.72
N SER A 42 -3.59 -10.11 -6.34
CA SER A 42 -3.93 -11.51 -6.51
C SER A 42 -4.78 -11.69 -7.76
N ASN A 43 -4.41 -12.64 -8.61
CA ASN A 43 -5.20 -13.08 -9.77
C ASN A 43 -5.79 -11.93 -10.61
N GLY A 44 -4.95 -10.97 -11.02
CA GLY A 44 -5.38 -9.84 -11.85
C GLY A 44 -6.05 -8.69 -11.10
N HIS A 45 -6.31 -8.84 -9.80
CA HIS A 45 -6.86 -7.78 -8.95
C HIS A 45 -5.77 -7.16 -8.09
N SER A 46 -5.81 -5.84 -7.95
CA SER A 46 -4.86 -5.11 -7.10
C SER A 46 -5.55 -4.04 -6.28
N THR A 47 -4.98 -3.75 -5.13
CA THR A 47 -5.42 -2.65 -4.28
C THR A 47 -4.22 -1.95 -3.65
N ARG A 48 -4.39 -0.66 -3.35
CA ARG A 48 -3.45 0.13 -2.55
C ARG A 48 -4.18 0.66 -1.34
N VAL A 49 -3.54 0.56 -0.19
CA VAL A 49 -4.16 0.92 1.08
C VAL A 49 -3.22 1.80 1.87
N GLY A 50 -3.69 2.98 2.26
CA GLY A 50 -3.02 3.87 3.19
C GLY A 50 -3.14 3.37 4.63
N PRO A 51 -2.50 4.05 5.58
CA PRO A 51 -2.53 3.63 6.97
C PRO A 51 -3.94 3.79 7.59
N TYR A 52 -4.31 2.84 8.40
CA TYR A 52 -5.48 2.94 9.26
C TYR A 52 -5.22 3.93 10.40
N PHE A 53 -4.03 3.87 10.96
CA PHE A 53 -3.56 4.72 12.01
C PHE A 53 -2.08 5.07 11.79
N TYR A 54 -1.73 6.33 11.85
CA TYR A 54 -0.38 6.82 11.60
C TYR A 54 0.03 7.88 12.60
N CYS A 55 1.11 7.62 13.32
CA CYS A 55 1.69 8.56 14.27
C CYS A 55 3.09 8.98 13.83
N LYS A 56 3.48 10.19 14.19
CA LYS A 56 4.88 10.60 14.05
C LYS A 56 5.73 9.85 15.08
N VAL A 57 6.85 9.30 14.63
CA VAL A 57 7.74 8.47 15.48
C VAL A 57 8.30 9.25 16.67
N LEU A 58 8.56 10.54 16.49
CA LEU A 58 9.10 11.42 17.54
C LEU A 58 8.03 12.10 18.40
N ASP A 59 6.77 12.00 18.00
CA ASP A 59 5.65 12.56 18.73
C ASP A 59 4.42 11.65 18.57
N LEU A 60 4.30 10.68 19.45
CA LEU A 60 3.20 9.71 19.43
C LEU A 60 1.84 10.32 19.79
N THR A 61 1.80 11.61 20.13
CA THR A 61 0.54 12.34 20.32
C THR A 61 0.03 12.96 19.02
N ASP A 62 0.92 13.15 18.04
CA ASP A 62 0.57 13.65 16.69
C ASP A 62 0.24 12.46 15.78
N CYS A 63 -1.00 11.99 15.88
CA CYS A 63 -1.48 10.84 15.14
C CYS A 63 -2.62 11.22 14.19
N GLN A 64 -2.62 10.57 13.02
CA GLN A 64 -3.73 10.61 12.07
C GLN A 64 -4.47 9.27 12.12
N ASN A 65 -5.77 9.32 12.39
CA ASN A 65 -6.64 8.16 12.33
C ASN A 65 -7.48 8.24 11.06
N ALA A 66 -6.91 7.81 9.95
CA ALA A 66 -7.59 7.81 8.67
C ALA A 66 -8.69 6.72 8.59
N GLY A 67 -8.57 5.67 9.39
CA GLY A 67 -9.50 4.54 9.39
C GLY A 67 -9.56 3.79 8.06
N THR A 68 -8.52 3.92 7.21
CA THR A 68 -8.52 3.34 5.89
C THR A 68 -8.36 1.82 5.96
N GLN A 69 -9.23 1.11 5.27
CA GLN A 69 -9.15 -0.33 5.06
C GLN A 69 -9.26 -0.61 3.58
N GLY A 70 -8.52 -1.62 3.12
CA GLY A 70 -8.57 -2.07 1.73
C GLY A 70 -9.30 -3.40 1.60
N GLU A 71 -9.81 -3.64 0.41
CA GLU A 71 -10.39 -4.90 0.02
C GLU A 71 -9.69 -5.42 -1.24
N LEU A 72 -9.48 -6.72 -1.29
CA LEU A 72 -8.89 -7.41 -2.44
C LEU A 72 -9.72 -8.64 -2.76
N ALA A 73 -10.16 -8.76 -4.00
CA ALA A 73 -10.80 -9.98 -4.48
C ALA A 73 -9.74 -11.09 -4.61
N VAL A 74 -9.94 -12.18 -3.89
CA VAL A 74 -9.03 -13.33 -3.86
C VAL A 74 -9.79 -14.63 -4.10
N ASP A 75 -9.08 -15.65 -4.55
CA ASP A 75 -9.54 -17.01 -4.65
C ASP A 75 -8.62 -17.98 -3.89
N GLU A 76 -9.04 -19.23 -3.75
CA GLU A 76 -8.30 -20.23 -2.99
C GLU A 76 -7.05 -20.77 -3.72
N ARG A 77 -6.87 -20.47 -5.00
CA ARG A 77 -5.81 -21.02 -5.85
C ARG A 77 -4.63 -20.08 -6.02
N ASN A 78 -4.87 -18.78 -5.88
CA ASN A 78 -3.89 -17.75 -6.15
C ASN A 78 -3.46 -17.05 -4.87
N ALA A 79 -2.17 -17.05 -4.60
CA ALA A 79 -1.61 -16.33 -3.46
C ALA A 79 -1.70 -14.83 -3.63
N ILE A 80 -1.65 -14.11 -2.53
CA ILE A 80 -1.56 -12.66 -2.50
C ILE A 80 -0.08 -12.25 -2.55
N GLN A 81 0.23 -11.30 -3.41
CA GLN A 81 1.54 -10.64 -3.45
C GLN A 81 1.41 -9.30 -2.73
N LEU A 82 1.96 -9.24 -1.53
CA LEU A 82 2.02 -8.01 -0.74
C LEU A 82 3.32 -7.26 -1.03
N SER A 83 3.23 -5.96 -1.26
CA SER A 83 4.38 -5.06 -1.35
C SER A 83 4.25 -3.93 -0.34
N VAL A 84 5.31 -3.68 0.39
CA VAL A 84 5.42 -2.54 1.30
C VAL A 84 6.37 -1.50 0.72
N PRO A 85 6.09 -0.21 0.90
CA PRO A 85 6.98 0.85 0.42
C PRO A 85 8.24 0.93 1.28
N SER A 86 9.29 1.57 0.73
CA SER A 86 10.58 1.72 1.41
C SER A 86 10.47 2.32 2.81
N PRO A 87 9.64 3.32 3.09
CA PRO A 87 9.50 3.85 4.45
C PRO A 87 9.05 2.80 5.49
N ILE A 88 8.28 1.80 5.09
CA ILE A 88 7.91 0.67 5.95
C ILE A 88 9.05 -0.34 6.01
N GLY A 89 9.59 -0.75 4.87
CA GLY A 89 10.65 -1.77 4.78
C GLY A 89 11.98 -1.36 5.40
N ALA A 90 12.28 -0.06 5.48
CA ALA A 90 13.47 0.47 6.13
C ALA A 90 13.42 0.41 7.68
N SER A 91 12.26 0.11 8.23
CA SER A 91 12.03 -0.05 9.66
C SER A 91 11.66 -1.48 10.00
N PRO A 92 11.78 -1.92 11.26
CA PRO A 92 11.21 -3.20 11.67
C PRO A 92 9.69 -3.16 11.47
N TRP A 93 9.16 -4.16 10.81
CA TRP A 93 7.71 -4.25 10.59
C TRP A 93 7.21 -5.66 10.79
N ARG A 94 5.93 -5.79 11.04
CA ARG A 94 5.26 -7.07 11.19
C ARG A 94 4.06 -7.22 10.29
N LEU A 95 3.84 -8.45 9.88
CA LEU A 95 2.68 -8.89 9.13
C LEU A 95 1.86 -9.83 10.01
N MET A 96 0.62 -9.46 10.27
CA MET A 96 -0.32 -10.27 11.01
C MET A 96 -1.32 -10.87 10.01
N LEU A 97 -1.48 -12.19 10.04
CA LEU A 97 -2.41 -12.93 9.19
C LEU A 97 -3.58 -13.41 10.05
N VAL A 98 -4.79 -13.05 9.66
CA VAL A 98 -6.03 -13.42 10.35
C VAL A 98 -6.76 -14.45 9.53
N TYR A 99 -7.11 -15.56 10.17
CA TYR A 99 -7.83 -16.69 9.57
C TYR A 99 -9.29 -16.78 10.06
N ASP A 100 -10.04 -17.78 9.57
CA ASP A 100 -11.43 -18.02 9.96
C ASP A 100 -11.59 -18.11 11.49
N ASP A 101 -10.68 -18.81 12.16
CA ASP A 101 -10.59 -18.78 13.61
C ASP A 101 -9.58 -17.71 14.04
N PRO A 102 -10.02 -16.67 14.75
CA PRO A 102 -9.11 -15.62 15.24
C PRO A 102 -7.99 -16.15 16.16
N ALA A 103 -8.18 -17.29 16.80
CA ALA A 103 -7.15 -17.94 17.61
C ALA A 103 -5.96 -18.44 16.78
N ASP A 104 -6.16 -18.66 15.49
CA ASP A 104 -5.13 -19.07 14.54
C ASP A 104 -4.32 -17.91 13.94
N THR A 105 -4.54 -16.68 14.40
CA THR A 105 -3.80 -15.51 13.95
C THR A 105 -2.30 -15.72 14.09
N THR A 106 -1.57 -15.48 13.02
CA THR A 106 -0.10 -15.59 13.00
C THR A 106 0.54 -14.23 12.80
N THR A 107 1.74 -14.08 13.31
CA THR A 107 2.53 -12.85 13.16
C THR A 107 3.94 -13.18 12.68
N GLN A 108 4.38 -12.49 11.63
CA GLN A 108 5.74 -12.54 11.12
C GLN A 108 6.40 -11.18 11.32
N VAL A 109 7.63 -11.18 11.78
CA VAL A 109 8.43 -9.97 12.01
C VAL A 109 9.57 -9.92 11.00
N PHE A 110 9.73 -8.78 10.38
CA PHE A 110 10.79 -8.51 9.41
C PHE A 110 11.74 -7.45 9.94
N ARG A 111 13.03 -7.71 9.80
CA ARG A 111 14.08 -6.75 10.16
C ARG A 111 14.13 -5.62 9.13
N PRO A 112 14.67 -4.45 9.52
CA PRO A 112 14.89 -3.36 8.58
C PRO A 112 15.67 -3.81 7.34
N ASP A 113 15.28 -3.30 6.18
CA ASP A 113 15.95 -3.48 4.88
C ASP A 113 16.10 -4.96 4.42
N THR A 114 15.24 -5.86 4.92
CA THR A 114 15.30 -7.28 4.54
C THR A 114 14.23 -7.71 3.56
N ARG A 115 13.02 -7.14 3.64
CA ARG A 115 11.90 -7.51 2.78
C ARG A 115 10.99 -6.33 2.45
N LEU A 116 10.66 -6.23 1.16
CA LEU A 116 9.64 -5.31 0.63
C LEU A 116 8.45 -6.06 0.00
N ALA A 117 8.55 -7.36 -0.18
CA ALA A 117 7.52 -8.18 -0.78
C ALA A 117 7.35 -9.50 -0.04
N VAL A 118 6.10 -9.93 0.12
CA VAL A 118 5.74 -11.18 0.78
C VAL A 118 4.63 -11.87 -0.02
N THR A 119 4.77 -13.17 -0.22
CA THR A 119 3.72 -14.02 -0.78
C THR A 119 2.89 -14.61 0.35
N ILE A 120 1.58 -14.39 0.31
CA ILE A 120 0.65 -14.83 1.35
C ILE A 120 -0.31 -15.84 0.72
N PRO A 121 -0.29 -17.12 1.12
CA PRO A 121 -1.29 -18.08 0.69
C PRO A 121 -2.68 -17.68 1.19
N THR A 122 -3.69 -17.83 0.35
CA THR A 122 -5.10 -17.55 0.72
C THR A 122 -5.75 -18.63 1.55
N VAL A 123 -5.17 -19.84 1.53
CA VAL A 123 -5.60 -20.98 2.35
C VAL A 123 -4.39 -21.61 3.02
N ASP A 124 -4.47 -21.78 4.32
CA ASP A 124 -3.50 -22.55 5.11
C ASP A 124 -4.06 -23.94 5.41
N PRO A 125 -3.28 -25.04 5.21
CA PRO A 125 -3.76 -26.39 5.44
C PRO A 125 -4.20 -26.68 6.88
N GLN A 126 -3.67 -25.92 7.84
CA GLN A 126 -3.96 -26.12 9.27
C GLN A 126 -4.91 -25.07 9.84
N ARG A 127 -4.90 -23.83 9.27
CA ARG A 127 -5.63 -22.67 9.79
C ARG A 127 -6.87 -22.31 8.97
N GLY A 128 -7.01 -22.87 7.77
CA GLY A 128 -8.12 -22.55 6.89
C GLY A 128 -7.94 -21.31 6.04
N ARG A 129 -9.00 -20.62 5.74
CA ARG A 129 -8.99 -19.44 4.85
C ARG A 129 -8.45 -18.22 5.54
N LEU A 130 -7.63 -17.48 4.80
CA LEU A 130 -7.21 -16.14 5.19
C LEU A 130 -8.39 -15.15 5.08
N GLN A 131 -8.70 -14.46 6.16
CA GLN A 131 -9.75 -13.42 6.20
C GLN A 131 -9.19 -12.04 5.93
N GLY A 132 -7.93 -11.81 6.30
CA GLY A 132 -7.28 -10.55 6.11
C GLY A 132 -5.87 -10.54 6.66
N PHE A 133 -5.20 -9.43 6.45
CA PHE A 133 -3.88 -9.20 7.02
C PHE A 133 -3.69 -7.74 7.40
N VAL A 134 -2.78 -7.52 8.34
CA VAL A 134 -2.42 -6.20 8.83
C VAL A 134 -0.91 -6.03 8.78
N VAL A 135 -0.47 -4.91 8.22
CA VAL A 135 0.93 -4.49 8.24
C VAL A 135 1.11 -3.44 9.32
N GLN A 136 2.06 -3.65 10.21
CA GLN A 136 2.33 -2.71 11.31
C GLN A 136 3.82 -2.39 11.36
N LEU A 137 4.14 -1.11 11.48
CA LEU A 137 5.46 -0.68 11.87
C LEU A 137 5.67 -0.96 13.35
N MET A 138 6.83 -1.49 13.69
CA MET A 138 7.24 -1.64 15.07
C MET A 138 7.96 -0.36 15.51
N THR A 139 7.36 0.35 16.45
CA THR A 139 8.02 1.49 17.10
C THR A 139 8.75 0.99 18.35
N LEU A 140 9.89 1.58 18.65
CA LEU A 140 10.53 1.41 19.95
C LEU A 140 9.66 2.11 21.00
N GLY A 141 8.81 1.35 21.67
CA GLY A 141 8.11 1.82 22.84
C GLY A 141 9.12 1.95 23.98
N VAL A 142 9.25 3.14 24.53
CA VAL A 142 9.89 3.32 25.83
C VAL A 142 8.84 2.89 26.85
N ASP A 143 9.17 1.93 27.71
CA ASP A 143 8.30 1.60 28.82
C ASP A 143 8.23 2.76 29.83
N GLU A 144 7.31 2.69 30.77
CA GLU A 144 7.17 3.75 31.81
C GLU A 144 8.45 3.96 32.66
N LYS A 145 9.44 3.10 32.52
CA LYS A 145 10.74 3.15 33.22
C LYS A 145 11.86 3.70 32.36
N GLY A 146 11.61 3.97 31.07
CA GLY A 146 12.60 4.58 30.16
C GLY A 146 13.71 3.64 29.70
N GLU A 147 13.54 2.31 29.82
CA GLU A 147 14.46 1.29 29.35
C GLU A 147 14.07 0.76 27.95
#